data_85f411b07f4651efd64762cb8b983613
#
_entry.id   85f411b07f4651efd64762cb8b983613
#
_cell.length_a   1.000
_cell.length_b   1.000
_cell.length_c   1.000
_cell.angle_alpha   90.00
_cell.angle_beta   90.00
_cell.angle_gamma   90.00
#
_symmetry.space_group_name_H-M   'P 1'
#
loop_
_entity.id
_entity.type
_entity.pdbx_description
1 polymer ?
#
loop_
_entity_poly.entity_id
_entity_poly.type
_entity_poly.pdbx_seq_one_letter_code
_entity_poly.pdbx_strand_id
1 'polypeptide(L)'
;MARNKLDGVIEAVRYAPGGKIDFVRFYERHGVVWSDAILLERKDLAEQLKLGKRVVVGKRRANIGSVFETGPAVLQKEANIMTEGQSGNGDNLDGIPVF
;
A
#
# COMPACT_ATOMS: atom_id res chain seq x y z
N MET A 1 -9.23 22.80 -2.12
CA MET A 1 -8.40 22.40 -1.28
C MET A 1 -8.12 20.96 -1.24
N ALA A 2 -6.98 20.68 -1.22
CA ALA A 2 -6.58 19.31 -1.32
C ALA A 2 -7.02 18.54 -0.14
N ARG A 3 -7.31 17.32 -0.40
CA ARG A 3 -7.67 16.53 0.62
C ARG A 3 -6.59 15.64 0.83
N ASN A 4 -6.30 15.29 1.97
CA ASN A 4 -5.33 14.28 2.27
C ASN A 4 -6.02 12.96 2.53
N LYS A 5 -7.03 12.71 1.72
CA LYS A 5 -7.75 11.45 1.87
C LYS A 5 -6.95 10.32 1.29
N LEU A 6 -6.90 9.23 2.02
CA LEU A 6 -6.22 8.03 1.56
C LEU A 6 -7.17 7.20 0.72
N ASP A 7 -6.65 6.62 -0.34
CA ASP A 7 -7.41 5.73 -1.20
C ASP A 7 -7.15 4.27 -0.86
N GLY A 8 -6.03 3.97 -0.23
CA GLY A 8 -5.72 2.60 0.14
C GLY A 8 -4.65 2.51 1.19
N VAL A 9 -4.65 1.38 1.92
CA VAL A 9 -3.66 1.09 2.95
C VAL A 9 -3.15 -0.32 2.71
N ILE A 10 -1.83 -0.48 2.69
CA ILE A 10 -1.19 -1.78 2.56
C ILE A 10 -0.75 -2.22 3.94
N GLU A 11 -1.24 -3.38 4.39
CA GLU A 11 -0.97 -3.88 5.72
C GLU A 11 0.15 -4.89 5.75
N ALA A 12 0.37 -5.62 4.67
CA ALA A 12 1.39 -6.65 4.60
C ALA A 12 1.78 -6.84 3.15
N VAL A 13 2.97 -7.41 2.94
CA VAL A 13 3.49 -7.59 1.59
C VAL A 13 4.09 -8.98 1.45
N ARG A 14 3.95 -9.58 0.27
CA ARG A 14 4.63 -10.81 -0.08
C ARG A 14 5.50 -10.53 -1.29
N TYR A 15 6.76 -10.91 -1.19
CA TYR A 15 7.70 -10.73 -2.30
C TYR A 15 7.85 -12.04 -3.06
N ALA A 16 7.94 -11.93 -4.38
CA ALA A 16 8.25 -13.06 -5.24
C ALA A 16 9.74 -13.38 -5.13
N PRO A 17 10.19 -14.56 -5.60
CA PRO A 17 11.60 -14.94 -5.49
C PRO A 17 12.57 -13.94 -6.08
N GLY A 18 12.17 -13.18 -7.10
CA GLY A 18 13.04 -12.18 -7.69
C GLY A 18 13.12 -10.86 -6.95
N GLY A 19 12.40 -10.72 -5.83
CA GLY A 19 12.44 -9.50 -5.04
C GLY A 19 11.34 -8.51 -5.37
N LYS A 20 10.57 -8.76 -6.41
CA LYS A 20 9.43 -7.90 -6.73
C LYS A 20 8.24 -8.29 -5.88
N ILE A 21 7.34 -7.33 -5.67
CA ILE A 21 6.11 -7.61 -4.95
C ILE A 21 5.30 -8.66 -5.70
N ASP A 22 4.79 -9.64 -4.97
CA ASP A 22 3.89 -10.64 -5.51
C ASP A 22 2.46 -10.22 -5.22
N PHE A 23 2.15 -10.08 -3.93
CA PHE A 23 0.83 -9.64 -3.46
C PHE A 23 1.00 -8.70 -2.30
N VAL A 24 -0.01 -7.85 -2.09
CA VAL A 24 -0.11 -7.05 -0.87
C VAL A 24 -1.47 -7.29 -0.26
N ARG A 25 -1.54 -7.18 1.06
CA ARG A 25 -2.83 -7.17 1.75
C ARG A 25 -3.28 -5.72 1.81
N PHE A 26 -4.40 -5.44 1.17
CA PHE A 26 -4.78 -4.09 0.83
C PHE A 26 -6.19 -3.79 1.32
N TYR A 27 -6.37 -2.61 1.87
CA TYR A 27 -7.70 -2.09 2.20
C TYR A 27 -8.00 -0.97 1.23
N GLU A 28 -9.15 -1.05 0.58
CA GLU A 28 -9.53 -0.07 -0.41
C GLU A 28 -10.62 0.82 0.15
N ARG A 29 -10.53 2.11 -0.13
CA ARG A 29 -11.51 3.05 0.35
C ARG A 29 -12.61 3.24 -0.67
N HIS A 30 -13.86 3.14 -0.21
CA HIS A 30 -15.02 3.39 -1.04
C HIS A 30 -15.82 4.52 -0.40
N GLY A 31 -15.56 5.76 -0.81
CA GLY A 31 -16.20 6.92 -0.19
C GLY A 31 -15.73 7.07 1.24
N VAL A 32 -16.62 6.88 2.19
CA VAL A 32 -16.26 6.96 3.61
C VAL A 32 -16.11 5.58 4.24
N VAL A 33 -16.23 4.53 3.46
CA VAL A 33 -16.19 3.15 3.96
C VAL A 33 -14.95 2.46 3.45
N TRP A 34 -14.33 1.63 4.27
CA TRP A 34 -13.18 0.83 3.89
C TRP A 34 -13.59 -0.60 3.64
N SER A 35 -13.01 -1.20 2.62
CA SER A 35 -13.26 -2.60 2.30
C SER A 35 -12.62 -3.51 3.35
N ASP A 36 -12.95 -4.77 3.31
CA ASP A 36 -12.19 -5.79 4.01
C ASP A 36 -10.85 -5.96 3.32
N ALA A 37 -9.93 -6.63 3.99
CA ALA A 37 -8.61 -6.87 3.42
C ALA A 37 -8.74 -7.75 2.18
N ILE A 38 -8.08 -7.36 1.11
CA ILE A 38 -8.04 -8.13 -0.12
C ILE A 38 -6.58 -8.34 -0.50
N LEU A 39 -6.33 -9.36 -1.32
CA LEU A 39 -5.01 -9.57 -1.88
C LEU A 39 -4.94 -8.91 -3.24
N LEU A 40 -4.00 -8.00 -3.39
CA LEU A 40 -3.85 -7.22 -4.62
C LEU A 40 -2.54 -7.58 -5.25
N GLU A 41 -2.55 -7.94 -6.53
CA GLU A 41 -1.33 -8.25 -7.26
C GLU A 41 -0.55 -6.98 -7.55
N ARG A 42 0.75 -7.15 -7.82
CA ARG A 42 1.61 -6.02 -8.10
C ARG A 42 1.11 -5.15 -9.24
N LYS A 43 0.63 -5.77 -10.31
CA LYS A 43 0.18 -4.99 -11.46
C LYS A 43 -1.03 -4.14 -11.11
N ASP A 44 -1.90 -4.63 -10.26
CA ASP A 44 -3.08 -3.88 -9.84
C ASP A 44 -2.68 -2.75 -8.91
N LEU A 45 -1.70 -2.98 -8.04
CA LEU A 45 -1.17 -1.93 -7.19
C LEU A 45 -0.52 -0.84 -8.04
N ALA A 46 0.26 -1.22 -9.03
CA ALA A 46 0.90 -0.26 -9.92
C ALA A 46 -0.14 0.57 -10.66
N GLU A 47 -1.23 -0.06 -11.05
CA GLU A 47 -2.34 0.63 -11.70
C GLU A 47 -2.95 1.69 -10.79
N GLN A 48 -3.16 1.34 -9.52
CA GLN A 48 -3.69 2.28 -8.54
C GLN A 48 -2.77 3.49 -8.41
N LEU A 49 -1.48 3.24 -8.33
CA LEU A 49 -0.51 4.32 -8.19
C LEU A 49 -0.45 5.18 -9.46
N LYS A 50 -0.56 4.55 -10.60
CA LYS A 50 -0.55 5.26 -11.88
C LYS A 50 -1.77 6.17 -12.02
N LEU A 51 -2.89 5.77 -11.45
CA LEU A 51 -4.10 6.58 -11.47
C LEU A 51 -4.06 7.74 -10.48
N GLY A 52 -2.97 7.88 -9.74
CA GLY A 52 -2.84 8.95 -8.78
C GLY A 52 -3.46 8.68 -7.43
N LYS A 53 -3.81 7.45 -7.15
CA LYS A 53 -4.40 7.10 -5.87
C LYS A 53 -3.38 7.21 -4.76
N ARG A 54 -3.82 7.68 -3.61
CA ARG A 54 -2.95 7.86 -2.47
C ARG A 54 -2.97 6.63 -1.60
N VAL A 55 -1.87 5.89 -1.62
CA VAL A 55 -1.71 4.63 -0.91
C VAL A 55 -0.58 4.77 0.10
N VAL A 56 -0.80 4.30 1.30
CA VAL A 56 0.22 4.30 2.34
C VAL A 56 0.34 2.90 2.92
N VAL A 57 1.44 2.63 3.63
CA VAL A 57 1.54 1.42 4.43
C VAL A 57 0.92 1.71 5.79
N GLY A 58 0.42 0.69 6.46
CA GLY A 58 -0.17 0.89 7.77
C GLY A 58 -0.85 -0.38 8.26
N LYS A 59 -1.58 -0.25 9.36
CA LYS A 59 -2.35 -1.37 9.88
C LYS A 59 -3.65 -0.87 10.47
N ARG A 60 -4.64 -1.73 10.45
CA ARG A 60 -5.95 -1.42 11.01
C ARG A 60 -5.89 -1.60 12.52
N ARG A 61 -6.44 -0.66 13.23
CA ARG A 61 -6.50 -0.75 14.68
C ARG A 61 -7.66 -1.62 15.06
N ALA A 62 -7.36 -2.70 15.74
CA ALA A 62 -8.33 -3.77 16.00
C ALA A 62 -9.53 -3.31 16.82
N ASN A 63 -9.33 -2.35 17.72
CA ASN A 63 -10.39 -1.96 18.65
C ASN A 63 -11.17 -0.73 18.23
N ILE A 64 -10.86 -0.16 17.09
CA ILE A 64 -11.46 1.11 16.71
C ILE A 64 -12.08 1.08 15.32
N GLY A 65 -12.35 -0.08 14.80
CA GLY A 65 -13.06 -0.21 13.55
C GLY A 65 -12.24 0.24 12.34
N SER A 66 -12.62 1.34 11.72
CA SER A 66 -11.99 1.76 10.47
C SER A 66 -10.84 2.74 10.65
N VAL A 67 -10.26 2.78 11.84
CA VAL A 67 -9.10 3.63 12.08
C VAL A 67 -7.83 2.85 11.74
N PHE A 68 -6.92 3.50 11.02
CA PHE A 68 -5.65 2.90 10.64
C PHE A 68 -4.49 3.67 11.24
N GLU A 69 -3.45 2.95 11.64
CA GLU A 69 -2.17 3.57 11.93
C GLU A 69 -1.42 3.61 10.62
N THR A 70 -1.15 4.79 10.11
CA THR A 70 -0.57 4.94 8.78
C THR A 70 0.89 5.31 8.88
N GLY A 71 1.65 4.85 7.90
CA GLY A 71 3.06 5.13 7.76
C GLY A 71 3.34 5.87 6.46
N PRO A 72 4.55 5.68 5.90
CA PRO A 72 4.94 6.40 4.69
C PRO A 72 4.08 6.07 3.49
N ALA A 73 4.03 7.00 2.56
CA ALA A 73 3.32 6.80 1.30
C ALA A 73 4.04 5.78 0.44
N VAL A 74 3.26 5.11 -0.41
CA VAL A 74 3.79 4.15 -1.38
C VAL A 74 3.90 4.87 -2.71
N LEU A 75 5.07 4.77 -3.32
CA LEU A 75 5.38 5.47 -4.56
C LEU A 75 5.87 4.49 -5.60
N GLN A 76 5.68 4.84 -6.85
CA GLN A 76 6.27 4.10 -7.94
C GLN A 76 7.38 4.97 -8.54
N LYS A 77 8.62 4.49 -8.47
CA LYS A 77 9.78 5.17 -9.03
C LYS A 77 10.33 4.31 -10.15
N GLU A 78 10.26 4.79 -11.37
CA GLU A 78 10.67 4.02 -12.53
C GLU A 78 9.88 2.71 -12.55
N ALA A 79 10.55 1.58 -12.45
CA ALA A 79 9.87 0.29 -12.48
C ALA A 79 9.67 -0.31 -11.09
N ASN A 80 9.97 0.44 -10.04
CA ASN A 80 9.96 -0.09 -8.67
C ASN A 80 8.86 0.55 -7.84
N ILE A 81 8.33 -0.21 -6.91
CA ILE A 81 7.31 0.26 -5.98
C ILE A 81 7.93 0.25 -4.59
N MET A 82 7.95 1.40 -3.93
CA MET A 82 8.60 1.51 -2.63
C MET A 82 7.93 2.56 -1.77
N THR A 83 8.18 2.49 -0.46
CA THR A 83 7.71 3.53 0.44
C THR A 83 8.59 4.76 0.30
N GLU A 84 8.00 5.90 0.62
CA GLU A 84 8.69 7.18 0.56
C GLU A 84 9.93 7.14 1.45
N GLY A 85 11.04 7.64 0.93
CA GLY A 85 12.28 7.65 1.66
C GLY A 85 13.20 6.47 1.36
N GLN A 86 12.69 5.47 0.67
CA GLN A 86 13.50 4.33 0.27
C GLN A 86 14.17 4.59 -1.06
N SER A 87 15.26 3.87 -1.31
CA SER A 87 15.97 3.97 -2.59
C SER A 87 16.53 2.61 -2.92
N GLY A 88 17.03 2.48 -4.14
CA GLY A 88 17.62 1.23 -4.57
C GLY A 88 16.88 0.66 -5.78
N ASN A 89 17.30 -0.55 -6.16
CA ASN A 89 16.77 -1.20 -7.35
C ASN A 89 15.87 -2.35 -6.93
N GLY A 90 14.61 -2.11 -6.76
CA GLY A 90 13.69 -3.17 -6.43
C GLY A 90 12.54 -2.65 -5.61
N ASP A 91 11.56 -3.48 -5.44
CA ASP A 91 10.41 -3.12 -4.64
C ASP A 91 10.77 -3.18 -3.16
N ASN A 92 10.30 -2.22 -2.40
CA ASN A 92 10.61 -2.18 -0.98
C ASN A 92 9.52 -1.43 -0.23
N LEU A 93 8.70 -2.16 0.51
CA LEU A 93 7.67 -1.57 1.36
C LEU A 93 8.13 -1.72 2.81
N ASP A 94 8.57 -0.61 3.38
CA ASP A 94 9.13 -0.60 4.71
C ASP A 94 8.03 -0.47 5.76
N GLY A 95 8.27 -1.06 6.92
CA GLY A 95 7.40 -0.85 8.08
C GLY A 95 6.20 -1.78 8.18
N ILE A 96 6.07 -2.75 7.29
CA ILE A 96 4.96 -3.70 7.36
C ILE A 96 5.48 -5.11 7.29
N PRO A 97 4.71 -6.08 7.82
CA PRO A 97 5.14 -7.46 7.81
C PRO A 97 5.13 -8.07 6.41
N VAL A 98 5.98 -9.06 6.24
CA VAL A 98 6.05 -9.87 5.03
C VAL A 98 5.31 -11.17 5.32
N PHE A 99 4.50 -11.61 4.39
CA PHE A 99 3.74 -12.84 4.60
C PHE A 99 3.95 -13.87 3.50
#